data_1fd12a8cfbe7ac9acfc7195b41e8c04e
#
_entry.id   1fd12a8cfbe7ac9acfc7195b41e8c04e
#
_cell.length_a   1.000
_cell.length_b   1.000
_cell.length_c   1.000
_cell.angle_alpha   90.00
_cell.angle_beta   90.00
_cell.angle_gamma   90.00
#
_symmetry.space_group_name_H-M   'P 1'
#
loop_
_entity.id
_entity.type
_entity.pdbx_description
1 polymer ?
#
loop_
_entity_poly.entity_id
_entity_poly.type
_entity_poly.pdbx_seq_one_letter_code
_entity_poly.pdbx_strand_id
1 'polypeptide(L)'
;MTTFTDRFRSDFNLGAESAGARMGDILWRDHAGDDVVWLMNNNTPGFGVLALPFVTPDWHVKAAAEFDPGTIGDSDILWQNDNGSLVLWKMTGSTAVNAVHALPNPGPAWHVVGDNDFNLDGGDDVLFQNDNGSLAIWTGIDPVTGAISGIFAGTQNPGPTWHVVGTGDTTDDGRAGILWQNDNGAMALWENPMFAAGTFTFAIVAALPTVDPSWHVKGMADLNGDGRSDIVFQNGNGAVVVWEMGGIAGTAVTAMNLVNIGGTDPSPTWHVVGLRDMNGDQKADILLQNDNGAAAVWEDYTPFGGGMATFLPLPITPNPNPNGHVWDLL
;
A
#
# COMPACT_ATOMS: atom_id res chain seq x y z
N MET A 1 1.33 20.91 20.43
CA MET A 1 0.26 20.01 19.99
C MET A 1 0.38 19.96 18.48
N THR A 2 1.19 19.07 17.96
CA THR A 2 1.28 18.78 16.54
C THR A 2 0.09 17.88 16.23
N THR A 3 -0.84 18.38 15.47
CA THR A 3 -1.98 17.63 14.95
C THR A 3 -1.43 16.54 14.03
N PHE A 4 -1.54 15.29 14.45
CA PHE A 4 -1.25 14.11 13.63
C PHE A 4 -2.30 14.03 12.51
N THR A 5 -2.09 14.73 11.42
CA THR A 5 -2.95 14.69 10.22
C THR A 5 -2.39 13.83 9.09
N ASP A 6 -1.30 13.09 9.32
CA ASP A 6 -0.59 12.33 8.28
C ASP A 6 -0.58 10.82 8.53
N ARG A 7 -1.75 10.21 8.78
CA ARG A 7 -1.84 8.77 9.02
C ARG A 7 -2.05 7.91 7.78
N PHE A 8 -2.22 8.52 6.61
CA PHE A 8 -2.40 7.84 5.32
C PHE A 8 -1.20 8.12 4.41
N ARG A 9 -0.09 7.45 4.67
CA ARG A 9 1.16 7.68 3.95
C ARG A 9 1.34 6.85 2.69
N SER A 10 0.44 5.93 2.42
CA SER A 10 0.42 5.13 1.19
C SER A 10 -0.45 5.73 0.09
N ASP A 11 -0.90 6.96 0.22
CA ASP A 11 -1.69 7.63 -0.79
C ASP A 11 -0.79 8.16 -1.90
N PHE A 12 -0.80 7.50 -3.04
CA PHE A 12 -0.21 8.05 -4.25
C PHE A 12 -0.98 9.32 -4.64
N ASN A 13 -0.36 10.46 -4.48
CA ASN A 13 -0.96 11.76 -4.80
C ASN A 13 0.04 12.61 -5.59
N LEU A 14 -0.34 13.00 -6.80
CA LEU A 14 0.42 13.92 -7.67
C LEU A 14 -0.31 15.26 -7.86
N GLY A 15 -1.44 15.48 -7.20
CA GLY A 15 -2.28 16.65 -7.39
C GLY A 15 -1.86 17.86 -6.56
N ALA A 16 -1.89 19.05 -7.16
CA ALA A 16 -1.82 20.32 -6.43
C ALA A 16 -3.15 20.61 -5.71
N GLU A 17 -3.47 19.80 -4.71
CA GLU A 17 -4.68 19.99 -3.93
C GLU A 17 -4.49 20.99 -2.81
N SER A 18 -5.53 21.76 -2.52
CA SER A 18 -5.52 22.69 -1.40
C SER A 18 -5.33 21.92 -0.08
N ALA A 19 -4.41 22.38 0.74
CA ALA A 19 -4.09 21.78 2.02
C ALA A 19 -5.35 21.39 2.82
N GLY A 20 -5.64 20.08 2.88
CA GLY A 20 -6.73 19.55 3.69
C GLY A 20 -7.53 18.37 3.10
N ALA A 21 -7.44 18.07 1.82
CA ALA A 21 -8.09 16.92 1.20
C ALA A 21 -7.09 16.24 0.27
N ARG A 22 -6.41 15.22 0.76
CA ARG A 22 -5.57 14.36 -0.06
C ARG A 22 -6.47 13.24 -0.59
N MET A 23 -6.66 13.19 -1.89
CA MET A 23 -7.37 12.10 -2.57
C MET A 23 -6.34 11.28 -3.33
N GLY A 24 -6.44 9.97 -3.25
CA GLY A 24 -5.50 9.07 -3.93
C GLY A 24 -5.66 9.15 -5.45
N ASP A 25 -4.57 9.35 -6.17
CA ASP A 25 -4.51 9.18 -7.61
C ASP A 25 -4.39 7.70 -7.99
N ILE A 26 -4.69 7.34 -9.23
CA ILE A 26 -4.66 5.95 -9.69
C ILE A 26 -3.56 5.76 -10.71
N LEU A 27 -2.59 4.89 -10.38
CA LEU A 27 -1.55 4.47 -11.30
C LEU A 27 -2.02 3.24 -12.09
N TRP A 28 -1.94 3.30 -13.40
CA TRP A 28 -2.26 2.22 -14.32
C TRP A 28 -1.02 1.82 -15.10
N ARG A 29 -0.87 0.51 -15.31
CA ARG A 29 0.15 -0.05 -16.18
C ARG A 29 -0.46 -1.01 -17.19
N ASP A 30 -0.02 -0.93 -18.45
CA ASP A 30 -0.35 -1.96 -19.42
C ASP A 30 0.71 -3.06 -19.47
N HIS A 31 0.37 -4.19 -20.06
CA HIS A 31 1.29 -5.32 -20.20
C HIS A 31 2.46 -5.06 -21.15
N ALA A 32 2.43 -3.98 -21.92
CA ALA A 32 3.52 -3.57 -22.79
C ALA A 32 4.55 -2.67 -22.08
N GLY A 33 4.19 -2.10 -20.90
CA GLY A 33 5.04 -1.24 -20.10
C GLY A 33 4.74 0.25 -20.23
N ASP A 34 3.59 0.61 -20.81
CA ASP A 34 3.09 1.98 -20.76
C ASP A 34 2.42 2.23 -19.39
N ASP A 35 2.76 3.34 -18.77
CA ASP A 35 2.26 3.75 -17.46
C ASP A 35 1.50 5.07 -17.58
N VAL A 36 0.36 5.15 -16.90
CA VAL A 36 -0.42 6.38 -16.82
C VAL A 36 -0.96 6.59 -15.41
N VAL A 37 -1.05 7.85 -14.99
CA VAL A 37 -1.71 8.24 -13.75
C VAL A 37 -3.01 8.96 -14.07
N TRP A 38 -4.09 8.52 -13.44
CA TRP A 38 -5.32 9.28 -13.41
C TRP A 38 -5.30 10.19 -12.19
N LEU A 39 -5.33 11.48 -12.46
CA LEU A 39 -5.45 12.49 -11.41
C LEU A 39 -6.92 12.57 -10.99
N MET A 40 -7.19 12.20 -9.75
CA MET A 40 -8.55 12.08 -9.24
C MET A 40 -9.03 13.39 -8.61
N ASN A 41 -10.34 13.61 -8.67
CA ASN A 41 -11.03 14.67 -7.98
C ASN A 41 -12.35 14.13 -7.45
N ASN A 42 -12.38 13.84 -6.16
CA ASN A 42 -13.57 13.32 -5.49
C ASN A 42 -14.18 12.12 -6.25
N ASN A 43 -13.39 11.05 -6.41
CA ASN A 43 -13.75 9.79 -7.11
C ASN A 43 -14.06 9.93 -8.61
N THR A 44 -13.74 11.04 -9.19
CA THR A 44 -13.86 11.22 -10.65
C THR A 44 -12.48 11.56 -11.22
N PRO A 45 -12.08 10.99 -12.36
CA PRO A 45 -10.93 11.51 -13.11
C PRO A 45 -11.23 12.96 -13.48
N GLY A 46 -10.72 13.91 -12.68
CA GLY A 46 -11.14 15.32 -12.79
C GLY A 46 -10.11 16.23 -13.40
N PHE A 47 -8.83 15.92 -13.21
CA PHE A 47 -7.75 16.83 -13.59
C PHE A 47 -6.93 16.38 -14.79
N GLY A 48 -7.09 15.14 -15.25
CA GLY A 48 -6.40 14.67 -16.45
C GLY A 48 -5.78 13.29 -16.32
N VAL A 49 -5.10 12.89 -17.39
CA VAL A 49 -4.30 11.68 -17.48
C VAL A 49 -2.86 12.11 -17.71
N LEU A 50 -1.95 11.67 -16.87
CA LEU A 50 -0.53 11.87 -17.00
C LEU A 50 0.09 10.59 -17.56
N ALA A 51 0.66 10.66 -18.77
CA ALA A 51 1.48 9.57 -19.30
C ALA A 51 2.87 9.64 -18.69
N LEU A 52 3.33 8.51 -18.11
CA LEU A 52 4.68 8.38 -17.60
C LEU A 52 5.65 7.88 -18.68
N PRO A 53 6.98 8.01 -18.49
CA PRO A 53 7.94 7.42 -19.38
C PRO A 53 7.77 5.90 -19.48
N PHE A 54 7.94 5.36 -20.69
CA PHE A 54 7.88 3.91 -20.93
C PHE A 54 8.90 3.15 -20.07
N VAL A 55 8.45 2.07 -19.44
CA VAL A 55 9.29 1.18 -18.64
C VAL A 55 9.10 -0.25 -19.12
N THR A 56 10.21 -0.95 -19.40
CA THR A 56 10.15 -2.34 -19.89
C THR A 56 9.46 -3.27 -18.89
N PRO A 57 8.78 -4.35 -19.35
CA PRO A 57 7.98 -5.23 -18.50
C PRO A 57 8.73 -5.97 -17.37
N ASP A 58 10.07 -6.00 -17.44
CA ASP A 58 10.94 -6.57 -16.37
C ASP A 58 11.12 -5.65 -15.15
N TRP A 59 10.53 -4.44 -15.19
CA TRP A 59 10.45 -3.55 -14.06
C TRP A 59 9.03 -3.52 -13.50
N HIS A 60 8.91 -3.57 -12.18
CA HIS A 60 7.65 -3.59 -11.45
C HIS A 60 7.58 -2.43 -10.47
N VAL A 61 6.45 -1.75 -10.40
CA VAL A 61 6.16 -0.81 -9.32
C VAL A 61 6.07 -1.60 -8.02
N LYS A 62 6.75 -1.11 -6.98
CA LYS A 62 6.80 -1.75 -5.67
C LYS A 62 6.29 -0.87 -4.55
N ALA A 63 6.38 0.43 -4.72
CA ALA A 63 5.84 1.41 -3.81
C ALA A 63 5.46 2.67 -4.58
N ALA A 64 4.43 3.34 -4.11
CA ALA A 64 4.04 4.68 -4.50
C ALA A 64 3.82 5.47 -3.21
N ALA A 65 4.90 6.08 -2.69
CA ALA A 65 5.01 6.47 -1.30
C ALA A 65 5.71 7.83 -1.14
N GLU A 66 5.57 8.44 0.04
CA GLU A 66 6.21 9.70 0.39
C GLU A 66 7.58 9.44 1.03
N PHE A 67 8.65 9.46 0.22
CA PHE A 67 10.01 9.27 0.73
C PHE A 67 10.66 10.56 1.26
N ASP A 68 10.06 11.73 1.01
CA ASP A 68 10.59 13.03 1.46
C ASP A 68 9.75 13.61 2.60
N PRO A 69 10.16 13.47 3.87
CA PRO A 69 9.38 13.96 5.01
C PRO A 69 9.20 15.48 5.06
N GLY A 70 9.85 16.22 4.16
CA GLY A 70 9.79 17.69 4.10
C GLY A 70 8.86 18.26 3.04
N THR A 71 8.44 17.48 2.06
CA THR A 71 7.55 17.90 0.98
C THR A 71 6.22 17.18 1.09
N ILE A 72 5.21 17.87 1.51
CA ILE A 72 3.86 17.34 1.60
C ILE A 72 3.24 17.36 0.19
N GLY A 73 2.92 16.19 -0.36
CA GLY A 73 1.95 16.10 -1.45
C GLY A 73 2.37 15.48 -2.77
N ASP A 74 3.59 14.98 -2.93
CA ASP A 74 4.01 14.32 -4.17
C ASP A 74 4.58 12.93 -3.86
N SER A 75 3.78 11.88 -3.95
CA SER A 75 4.28 10.50 -3.80
C SER A 75 5.26 10.15 -4.91
N ASP A 76 6.33 9.49 -4.54
CA ASP A 76 7.37 9.01 -5.45
C ASP A 76 7.11 7.54 -5.86
N ILE A 77 7.68 7.08 -6.95
CA ILE A 77 7.48 5.70 -7.42
C ILE A 77 8.79 4.91 -7.28
N LEU A 78 8.74 3.83 -6.50
CA LEU A 78 9.84 2.88 -6.40
C LEU A 78 9.63 1.70 -7.35
N TRP A 79 10.62 1.47 -8.19
CA TRP A 79 10.67 0.38 -9.16
C TRP A 79 11.68 -0.68 -8.75
N GLN A 80 11.32 -1.95 -8.95
CA GLN A 80 12.25 -3.08 -8.84
C GLN A 80 12.25 -3.89 -10.13
N ASN A 81 13.45 -4.17 -10.64
CA ASN A 81 13.67 -5.05 -11.79
C ASN A 81 13.78 -6.51 -11.35
N ASP A 82 13.47 -7.45 -12.23
CA ASP A 82 13.61 -8.90 -11.99
C ASP A 82 15.03 -9.31 -11.55
N ASN A 83 16.05 -8.53 -11.92
CA ASN A 83 17.44 -8.77 -11.49
C ASN A 83 17.79 -8.19 -10.12
N GLY A 84 16.80 -7.61 -9.40
CA GLY A 84 16.95 -6.98 -8.11
C GLY A 84 17.35 -5.50 -8.12
N SER A 85 17.63 -4.91 -9.30
CA SER A 85 17.94 -3.48 -9.40
C SER A 85 16.76 -2.62 -8.96
N LEU A 86 17.05 -1.49 -8.31
CA LEU A 86 16.06 -0.55 -7.81
C LEU A 86 16.25 0.82 -8.44
N VAL A 87 15.15 1.46 -8.75
CA VAL A 87 15.10 2.84 -9.25
C VAL A 87 13.98 3.59 -8.54
N LEU A 88 14.29 4.77 -8.03
CA LEU A 88 13.33 5.71 -7.48
C LEU A 88 13.06 6.83 -8.49
N TRP A 89 11.81 7.05 -8.82
CA TRP A 89 11.34 8.19 -9.56
C TRP A 89 10.81 9.25 -8.61
N LYS A 90 11.52 10.35 -8.49
CA LYS A 90 11.01 11.54 -7.81
C LYS A 90 9.93 12.18 -8.67
N MET A 91 8.74 12.28 -8.11
CA MET A 91 7.63 12.96 -8.76
C MET A 91 7.53 14.40 -8.25
N THR A 92 6.97 15.30 -9.05
CA THR A 92 6.62 16.66 -8.62
C THR A 92 5.34 17.12 -9.27
N GLY A 93 4.31 17.32 -8.46
CA GLY A 93 3.00 17.76 -8.92
C GLY A 93 2.44 16.90 -10.03
N SER A 94 1.46 17.41 -10.73
CA SER A 94 0.76 16.72 -11.82
C SER A 94 1.59 16.57 -13.12
N THR A 95 2.89 16.84 -13.12
CA THR A 95 3.53 17.12 -14.41
C THR A 95 4.61 16.16 -14.87
N ALA A 96 5.29 15.41 -14.03
CA ALA A 96 6.23 14.40 -14.55
C ALA A 96 7.19 13.84 -13.50
N VAL A 97 7.89 12.79 -13.89
CA VAL A 97 9.13 12.33 -13.27
C VAL A 97 10.15 13.48 -13.30
N ASN A 98 10.47 14.01 -12.12
CA ASN A 98 11.40 15.14 -11.97
C ASN A 98 12.86 14.68 -11.92
N ALA A 99 13.10 13.54 -11.29
CA ALA A 99 14.41 12.92 -11.21
C ALA A 99 14.29 11.39 -11.18
N VAL A 100 15.35 10.72 -11.59
CA VAL A 100 15.47 9.25 -11.61
C VAL A 100 16.76 8.88 -10.90
N HIS A 101 16.63 8.11 -9.81
CA HIS A 101 17.78 7.70 -9.02
C HIS A 101 17.91 6.18 -8.99
N ALA A 102 19.04 5.66 -9.46
CA ALA A 102 19.39 4.27 -9.23
C ALA A 102 19.80 4.10 -7.74
N LEU A 103 19.13 3.18 -7.07
CA LEU A 103 19.45 2.80 -5.70
C LEU A 103 20.39 1.58 -5.69
N PRO A 104 21.05 1.26 -4.56
CA PRO A 104 21.82 0.05 -4.44
C PRO A 104 21.01 -1.19 -4.81
N ASN A 105 21.64 -2.16 -5.49
CA ASN A 105 20.98 -3.41 -5.87
C ASN A 105 21.17 -4.45 -4.74
N PRO A 106 20.10 -4.87 -4.02
CA PRO A 106 20.20 -5.89 -2.99
C PRO A 106 20.37 -7.31 -3.54
N GLY A 107 20.22 -7.47 -4.85
CA GLY A 107 20.24 -8.77 -5.55
C GLY A 107 18.86 -9.35 -5.78
N PRO A 108 18.74 -10.31 -6.74
CA PRO A 108 17.45 -10.81 -7.21
C PRO A 108 16.69 -11.67 -6.19
N ALA A 109 17.32 -12.11 -5.11
CA ALA A 109 16.67 -12.83 -4.03
C ALA A 109 15.97 -11.92 -3.01
N TRP A 110 16.13 -10.60 -3.14
CA TRP A 110 15.48 -9.62 -2.28
C TRP A 110 14.35 -8.94 -3.01
N HIS A 111 13.17 -8.97 -2.42
CA HIS A 111 11.96 -8.39 -2.98
C HIS A 111 11.47 -7.26 -2.09
N VAL A 112 11.14 -6.12 -2.66
CA VAL A 112 10.36 -5.09 -1.96
C VAL A 112 8.98 -5.66 -1.73
N VAL A 113 8.54 -5.67 -0.46
CA VAL A 113 7.28 -6.29 -0.01
C VAL A 113 6.38 -5.33 0.75
N GLY A 114 6.81 -4.09 0.93
CA GLY A 114 6.03 -3.03 1.54
C GLY A 114 6.84 -1.77 1.74
N ASP A 115 6.14 -0.70 1.98
CA ASP A 115 6.63 0.61 2.36
C ASP A 115 5.79 1.14 3.52
N ASN A 116 6.36 1.93 4.37
CA ASN A 116 5.68 2.67 5.42
C ASN A 116 6.73 3.34 6.34
N ASP A 117 6.30 4.22 7.25
CA ASP A 117 7.18 4.80 8.26
C ASP A 117 7.38 3.83 9.44
N PHE A 118 8.48 3.06 9.42
CA PHE A 118 8.82 2.12 10.48
C PHE A 118 9.59 2.78 11.63
N ASN A 119 10.22 3.93 11.39
CA ASN A 119 11.16 4.55 12.33
C ASN A 119 10.68 5.88 12.93
N LEU A 120 9.54 6.43 12.48
CA LEU A 120 8.96 7.72 12.87
C LEU A 120 9.81 8.93 12.45
N ASP A 121 10.54 8.86 11.35
CA ASP A 121 11.27 10.03 10.84
C ASP A 121 10.42 10.90 9.91
N GLY A 122 9.26 10.40 9.53
CA GLY A 122 8.28 11.13 8.76
C GLY A 122 8.29 10.80 7.27
N GLY A 123 9.24 10.04 6.76
CA GLY A 123 9.29 9.49 5.42
C GLY A 123 8.95 8.00 5.40
N ASP A 124 8.47 7.51 4.27
CA ASP A 124 8.27 6.09 4.11
C ASP A 124 9.61 5.37 3.95
N ASP A 125 9.73 4.24 4.62
CA ASP A 125 10.84 3.31 4.56
C ASP A 125 10.50 2.15 3.62
N VAL A 126 11.50 1.43 3.13
CA VAL A 126 11.28 0.28 2.24
C VAL A 126 11.59 -1.02 2.98
N LEU A 127 10.59 -1.89 3.05
CA LEU A 127 10.70 -3.24 3.60
C LEU A 127 11.05 -4.24 2.50
N PHE A 128 12.07 -5.04 2.75
CA PHE A 128 12.48 -6.15 1.89
C PHE A 128 12.32 -7.48 2.59
N GLN A 129 11.89 -8.48 1.82
CA GLN A 129 11.95 -9.88 2.20
C GLN A 129 12.86 -10.65 1.22
N ASN A 130 13.73 -11.49 1.77
CA ASN A 130 14.56 -12.40 0.99
C ASN A 130 13.86 -13.74 0.80
N ASP A 131 14.17 -14.48 -0.27
CA ASP A 131 13.63 -15.82 -0.54
C ASP A 131 13.81 -16.81 0.63
N ASN A 132 14.77 -16.57 1.49
CA ASN A 132 15.01 -17.40 2.69
C ASN A 132 14.19 -16.97 3.93
N GLY A 133 13.33 -15.94 3.79
CA GLY A 133 12.51 -15.36 4.86
C GLY A 133 13.17 -14.24 5.66
N SER A 134 14.45 -13.90 5.42
CA SER A 134 15.11 -12.78 6.09
C SER A 134 14.51 -11.45 5.68
N LEU A 135 14.55 -10.47 6.59
CA LEU A 135 14.08 -9.11 6.34
C LEU A 135 15.20 -8.09 6.30
N ALA A 136 14.97 -7.01 5.57
CA ALA A 136 15.76 -5.78 5.67
C ALA A 136 14.83 -4.56 5.56
N ILE A 137 15.18 -3.46 6.23
CA ILE A 137 14.51 -2.16 6.09
C ILE A 137 15.54 -1.13 5.67
N TRP A 138 15.22 -0.34 4.64
CA TRP A 138 15.99 0.82 4.22
C TRP A 138 15.22 2.07 4.60
N THR A 139 15.88 2.95 5.36
CA THR A 139 15.24 4.15 5.93
C THR A 139 15.85 5.44 5.39
N GLY A 140 15.07 6.50 5.40
CA GLY A 140 15.51 7.84 5.03
C GLY A 140 16.08 7.87 3.61
N ILE A 141 15.31 7.38 2.65
CA ILE A 141 15.64 7.44 1.22
C ILE A 141 15.36 8.86 0.76
N ASP A 142 16.42 9.60 0.39
CA ASP A 142 16.31 10.95 -0.14
C ASP A 142 15.92 10.90 -1.64
N PRO A 143 14.71 11.29 -2.02
CA PRO A 143 14.26 11.23 -3.40
C PRO A 143 14.89 12.30 -4.30
N VAL A 144 15.63 13.27 -3.73
CA VAL A 144 16.35 14.28 -4.49
C VAL A 144 17.74 13.79 -4.90
N THR A 145 18.38 12.99 -4.07
CA THR A 145 19.76 12.52 -4.29
C THR A 145 19.89 11.00 -4.48
N GLY A 146 18.87 10.23 -4.12
CA GLY A 146 18.93 8.76 -4.07
C GLY A 146 19.76 8.22 -2.89
N ALA A 147 20.16 9.08 -1.94
CA ALA A 147 20.89 8.65 -0.77
C ALA A 147 20.01 7.87 0.20
N ILE A 148 20.59 6.88 0.88
CA ILE A 148 19.91 6.07 1.90
C ILE A 148 20.59 6.33 3.22
N SER A 149 19.83 6.76 4.23
CA SER A 149 20.36 7.10 5.55
C SER A 149 20.63 5.86 6.41
N GLY A 150 19.83 4.81 6.28
CA GLY A 150 19.98 3.59 7.04
C GLY A 150 19.63 2.33 6.26
N ILE A 151 20.42 1.28 6.47
CA ILE A 151 20.15 -0.08 5.99
C ILE A 151 20.23 -1.00 7.20
N PHE A 152 19.11 -1.61 7.56
CA PHE A 152 18.97 -2.42 8.76
C PHE A 152 18.59 -3.85 8.40
N ALA A 153 19.29 -4.83 8.97
CA ALA A 153 18.96 -6.24 8.83
C ALA A 153 18.04 -6.70 9.97
N GLY A 154 17.00 -7.45 9.64
CA GLY A 154 16.13 -8.06 10.64
C GLY A 154 16.85 -9.13 11.46
N THR A 155 16.65 -9.10 12.77
CA THR A 155 17.21 -10.13 13.68
C THR A 155 16.30 -11.35 13.80
N GLN A 156 15.06 -11.24 13.34
CA GLN A 156 14.05 -12.29 13.35
C GLN A 156 13.86 -12.80 11.92
N ASN A 157 13.76 -14.12 11.77
CA ASN A 157 13.49 -14.75 10.48
C ASN A 157 12.46 -15.86 10.67
N PRO A 158 11.21 -15.68 10.16
CA PRO A 158 10.16 -16.68 10.31
C PRO A 158 10.31 -17.87 9.37
N GLY A 159 11.26 -17.79 8.42
CA GLY A 159 11.50 -18.80 7.40
C GLY A 159 10.77 -18.54 6.08
N PRO A 160 11.13 -19.28 5.03
CA PRO A 160 10.70 -19.01 3.65
C PRO A 160 9.22 -19.34 3.36
N THR A 161 8.52 -19.98 4.28
CA THR A 161 7.07 -20.26 4.14
C THR A 161 6.18 -19.13 4.67
N TRP A 162 6.78 -18.11 5.24
CA TRP A 162 6.09 -16.91 5.70
C TRP A 162 6.33 -15.76 4.75
N HIS A 163 5.26 -15.13 4.33
CA HIS A 163 5.27 -14.02 3.37
C HIS A 163 4.72 -12.76 4.03
N VAL A 164 5.41 -11.65 3.84
CA VAL A 164 4.84 -10.34 4.14
C VAL A 164 3.68 -10.10 3.19
N VAL A 165 2.50 -9.81 3.74
CA VAL A 165 1.28 -9.60 2.97
C VAL A 165 0.63 -8.23 3.22
N GLY A 166 1.24 -7.43 4.09
CA GLY A 166 0.83 -6.05 4.35
C GLY A 166 1.73 -5.38 5.37
N THR A 167 1.72 -4.05 5.32
CA THR A 167 2.34 -3.15 6.29
C THR A 167 1.32 -2.13 6.74
N GLY A 168 1.34 -1.73 8.00
CA GLY A 168 0.40 -0.73 8.54
C GLY A 168 0.49 -0.61 10.04
N ASP A 169 0.05 0.52 10.58
CA ASP A 169 -0.02 0.76 12.02
C ASP A 169 -1.33 0.19 12.59
N THR A 170 -1.28 -0.97 13.25
CA THR A 170 -2.44 -1.56 13.90
C THR A 170 -2.55 -1.19 15.38
N THR A 171 -1.55 -0.48 15.90
CA THR A 171 -1.44 -0.13 17.33
C THR A 171 -1.72 1.33 17.64
N ASP A 172 -1.86 2.17 16.61
CA ASP A 172 -2.05 3.63 16.72
C ASP A 172 -0.88 4.30 17.49
N ASP A 173 0.36 3.81 17.25
CA ASP A 173 1.58 4.41 17.80
C ASP A 173 2.39 5.20 16.76
N GLY A 174 1.92 5.22 15.54
CA GLY A 174 2.49 5.90 14.38
C GLY A 174 3.53 5.08 13.63
N ARG A 175 3.94 3.90 14.13
CA ARG A 175 4.88 3.01 13.47
C ARG A 175 4.18 1.90 12.71
N ALA A 176 4.67 1.60 11.54
CA ALA A 176 4.18 0.45 10.82
C ALA A 176 4.62 -0.88 11.45
N GLY A 177 3.67 -1.80 11.50
CA GLY A 177 3.92 -3.21 11.72
C GLY A 177 3.95 -4.00 10.41
N ILE A 178 4.15 -5.30 10.51
CA ILE A 178 4.18 -6.25 9.39
C ILE A 178 3.13 -7.33 9.60
N LEU A 179 2.27 -7.51 8.63
CA LEU A 179 1.35 -8.64 8.57
C LEU A 179 1.98 -9.78 7.79
N TRP A 180 1.97 -10.94 8.40
CA TRP A 180 2.50 -12.17 7.85
C TRP A 180 1.40 -13.17 7.55
N GLN A 181 1.52 -13.88 6.43
CA GLN A 181 0.75 -15.07 6.12
C GLN A 181 1.69 -16.23 5.78
N ASN A 182 1.43 -17.39 6.36
CA ASN A 182 2.15 -18.64 6.05
C ASN A 182 1.41 -19.41 4.94
N ASP A 183 2.12 -20.22 4.18
CA ASP A 183 1.56 -21.09 3.13
C ASP A 183 0.40 -21.98 3.61
N ASN A 184 0.34 -22.26 4.91
CA ASN A 184 -0.72 -23.06 5.53
C ASN A 184 -1.92 -22.23 6.03
N GLY A 185 -1.93 -20.92 5.77
CA GLY A 185 -2.97 -19.99 6.19
C GLY A 185 -2.82 -19.43 7.61
N ALA A 186 -1.78 -19.82 8.36
CA ALA A 186 -1.49 -19.18 9.65
C ALA A 186 -1.09 -17.72 9.43
N MET A 187 -1.49 -16.86 10.36
CA MET A 187 -1.21 -15.43 10.30
C MET A 187 -0.53 -14.95 11.57
N ALA A 188 0.31 -13.93 11.41
CA ALA A 188 0.96 -13.26 12.51
C ALA A 188 1.12 -11.77 12.22
N LEU A 189 1.17 -10.97 13.28
CA LEU A 189 1.41 -9.55 13.24
C LEU A 189 2.67 -9.25 14.05
N TRP A 190 3.61 -8.53 13.44
CA TRP A 190 4.83 -8.08 14.08
C TRP A 190 4.80 -6.56 14.18
N GLU A 191 4.83 -6.04 15.41
CA GLU A 191 4.64 -4.64 15.72
C GLU A 191 5.81 -4.04 16.47
N ASN A 192 5.85 -2.71 16.49
CA ASN A 192 6.79 -1.90 17.25
C ASN A 192 8.25 -2.23 16.91
N PRO A 193 8.70 -1.89 15.68
CA PRO A 193 10.08 -2.11 15.27
C PRO A 193 11.05 -1.26 16.08
N MET A 194 12.15 -1.89 16.53
CA MET A 194 13.23 -1.26 17.28
C MET A 194 14.52 -1.34 16.49
N PHE A 195 15.12 -0.20 16.20
CA PHE A 195 16.34 -0.09 15.41
C PHE A 195 17.57 0.08 16.31
N ALA A 196 18.63 -0.68 16.04
CA ALA A 196 19.91 -0.57 16.77
C ALA A 196 21.09 -1.07 15.93
N ALA A 197 22.13 -0.26 15.80
CA ALA A 197 23.42 -0.65 15.25
C ALA A 197 23.37 -1.44 13.91
N GLY A 198 22.53 -1.00 12.96
CA GLY A 198 22.40 -1.62 11.64
C GLY A 198 21.49 -2.87 11.63
N THR A 199 20.77 -3.12 12.72
CA THR A 199 19.78 -4.19 12.82
C THR A 199 18.44 -3.64 13.33
N PHE A 200 17.36 -4.39 13.09
CA PHE A 200 16.07 -4.13 13.73
C PHE A 200 15.44 -5.43 14.23
N THR A 201 14.49 -5.27 15.15
CA THR A 201 13.65 -6.35 15.67
C THR A 201 12.28 -5.82 16.00
N PHE A 202 11.26 -6.67 15.93
CA PHE A 202 9.91 -6.33 16.39
C PHE A 202 9.73 -6.73 17.84
N ALA A 203 9.24 -5.80 18.66
CA ALA A 203 9.03 -6.03 20.09
C ALA A 203 7.76 -6.85 20.38
N ILE A 204 6.77 -6.74 19.51
CA ILE A 204 5.48 -7.42 19.65
C ILE A 204 5.35 -8.41 18.50
N VAL A 205 5.08 -9.67 18.83
CA VAL A 205 4.76 -10.74 17.88
C VAL A 205 3.47 -11.39 18.32
N ALA A 206 2.41 -11.20 17.57
CA ALA A 206 1.09 -11.73 17.86
C ALA A 206 0.64 -12.72 16.79
N ALA A 207 0.23 -13.92 17.21
CA ALA A 207 -0.44 -14.86 16.31
C ALA A 207 -1.89 -14.41 16.11
N LEU A 208 -2.32 -14.35 14.86
CA LEU A 208 -3.70 -14.08 14.48
C LEU A 208 -4.43 -15.40 14.18
N PRO A 209 -5.77 -15.39 14.11
CA PRO A 209 -6.52 -16.55 13.67
C PRO A 209 -6.05 -17.04 12.29
N THR A 210 -5.99 -18.35 12.11
CA THR A 210 -5.72 -18.95 10.81
C THR A 210 -6.91 -18.72 9.89
N VAL A 211 -6.63 -18.28 8.67
CA VAL A 211 -7.63 -18.14 7.62
C VAL A 211 -7.58 -19.33 6.66
N ASP A 212 -8.71 -19.65 6.05
CA ASP A 212 -8.73 -20.65 4.98
C ASP A 212 -7.85 -20.14 3.81
N PRO A 213 -7.01 -20.97 3.18
CA PRO A 213 -6.12 -20.57 2.09
C PRO A 213 -6.79 -19.95 0.87
N SER A 214 -8.13 -20.09 0.75
CA SER A 214 -8.91 -19.38 -0.29
C SER A 214 -9.05 -17.88 -0.04
N TRP A 215 -8.72 -17.39 1.17
CA TRP A 215 -8.72 -15.99 1.51
C TRP A 215 -7.32 -15.39 1.36
N HIS A 216 -7.23 -14.33 0.61
CA HIS A 216 -6.00 -13.59 0.35
C HIS A 216 -6.07 -12.21 0.96
N VAL A 217 -5.05 -11.81 1.68
CA VAL A 217 -4.88 -10.42 2.12
C VAL A 217 -4.75 -9.52 0.89
N LYS A 218 -5.47 -8.40 0.90
CA LYS A 218 -5.46 -7.40 -0.16
C LYS A 218 -4.77 -6.10 0.25
N GLY A 219 -4.57 -5.92 1.54
CA GLY A 219 -3.87 -4.78 2.10
C GLY A 219 -4.28 -4.50 3.52
N MET A 220 -3.67 -3.46 4.06
CA MET A 220 -3.95 -2.90 5.38
C MET A 220 -4.13 -1.38 5.25
N ALA A 221 -5.21 -0.85 5.82
CA ALA A 221 -5.47 0.59 5.89
C ALA A 221 -6.53 0.89 6.95
N ASP A 222 -6.59 2.12 7.43
CA ASP A 222 -7.63 2.57 8.37
C ASP A 222 -8.94 2.83 7.59
N LEU A 223 -9.84 1.85 7.58
CA LEU A 223 -11.13 1.98 6.89
C LEU A 223 -12.19 2.67 7.76
N ASN A 224 -12.04 2.60 9.08
CA ASN A 224 -13.06 3.06 10.01
C ASN A 224 -12.76 4.43 10.63
N GLY A 225 -11.54 4.97 10.45
CA GLY A 225 -11.11 6.27 10.95
C GLY A 225 -10.69 6.26 12.43
N ASP A 226 -10.33 5.09 12.98
CA ASP A 226 -9.90 4.99 14.39
C ASP A 226 -8.37 5.12 14.57
N GLY A 227 -7.64 5.32 13.47
CA GLY A 227 -6.19 5.50 13.43
C GLY A 227 -5.41 4.20 13.38
N ARG A 228 -6.07 3.06 13.20
CA ARG A 228 -5.46 1.73 13.09
C ARG A 228 -5.69 1.17 11.70
N SER A 229 -4.69 0.53 11.16
CA SER A 229 -4.85 -0.20 9.90
C SER A 229 -5.67 -1.46 10.13
N ASP A 230 -6.79 -1.56 9.41
CA ASP A 230 -7.62 -2.76 9.31
C ASP A 230 -7.07 -3.69 8.23
N ILE A 231 -7.44 -4.98 8.25
CA ILE A 231 -6.98 -5.96 7.27
C ILE A 231 -8.11 -6.32 6.31
N VAL A 232 -7.90 -6.11 5.03
CA VAL A 232 -8.86 -6.49 3.98
C VAL A 232 -8.48 -7.82 3.36
N PHE A 233 -9.45 -8.72 3.28
CA PHE A 233 -9.32 -10.02 2.62
C PHE A 233 -10.30 -10.15 1.47
N GLN A 234 -9.88 -10.84 0.43
CA GLN A 234 -10.75 -11.28 -0.64
C GLN A 234 -10.62 -12.79 -0.87
N ASN A 235 -11.76 -13.45 -1.01
CA ASN A 235 -11.86 -14.86 -1.36
C ASN A 235 -11.89 -15.05 -2.88
N GLY A 236 -11.46 -16.20 -3.36
CA GLY A 236 -11.49 -16.54 -4.80
C GLY A 236 -12.89 -16.55 -5.43
N ASN A 237 -13.97 -16.56 -4.63
CA ASN A 237 -15.35 -16.41 -5.11
C ASN A 237 -15.80 -14.93 -5.25
N GLY A 238 -14.91 -13.97 -4.93
CA GLY A 238 -15.19 -12.53 -4.96
C GLY A 238 -15.58 -11.92 -3.61
N ALA A 239 -15.91 -12.73 -2.60
CA ALA A 239 -16.29 -12.22 -1.29
C ALA A 239 -15.16 -11.41 -0.65
N VAL A 240 -15.50 -10.29 -0.04
CA VAL A 240 -14.56 -9.41 0.68
C VAL A 240 -14.95 -9.31 2.15
N VAL A 241 -13.97 -9.41 3.04
CA VAL A 241 -14.15 -9.23 4.48
C VAL A 241 -13.07 -8.31 5.03
N VAL A 242 -13.41 -7.61 6.10
CA VAL A 242 -12.48 -6.76 6.85
C VAL A 242 -12.32 -7.32 8.25
N TRP A 243 -11.09 -7.41 8.72
CA TRP A 243 -10.80 -7.53 10.14
C TRP A 243 -10.50 -6.15 10.68
N GLU A 244 -11.46 -5.60 11.43
CA GLU A 244 -11.24 -4.36 12.18
C GLU A 244 -10.25 -4.62 13.31
N MET A 245 -9.14 -3.92 13.27
CA MET A 245 -8.11 -4.03 14.28
C MET A 245 -8.41 -3.07 15.43
N GLY A 246 -8.31 -3.55 16.65
CA GLY A 246 -8.65 -2.77 17.84
C GLY A 246 -7.70 -3.05 18.99
N GLY A 247 -7.73 -2.20 20.00
CA GLY A 247 -6.89 -2.36 21.19
C GLY A 247 -6.60 -1.03 21.88
N ILE A 248 -5.62 -1.02 22.77
CA ILE A 248 -5.10 0.19 23.39
C ILE A 248 -3.87 0.63 22.61
N ALA A 249 -3.78 1.92 22.28
CA ALA A 249 -2.65 2.48 21.54
C ALA A 249 -1.28 2.03 22.10
N GLY A 250 -0.38 1.62 21.22
CA GLY A 250 0.96 1.16 21.61
C GLY A 250 1.01 -0.20 22.31
N THR A 251 -0.07 -0.97 22.30
CA THR A 251 -0.11 -2.34 22.85
C THR A 251 -0.47 -3.36 21.78
N ALA A 252 -0.19 -4.64 22.05
CA ALA A 252 -0.60 -5.73 21.16
C ALA A 252 -2.12 -5.67 20.90
N VAL A 253 -2.49 -5.99 19.68
CA VAL A 253 -3.89 -6.06 19.25
C VAL A 253 -4.66 -7.02 20.12
N THR A 254 -5.75 -6.55 20.74
CA THR A 254 -6.56 -7.33 21.67
C THR A 254 -7.96 -7.66 21.15
N ALA A 255 -8.41 -7.01 20.08
CA ALA A 255 -9.74 -7.24 19.54
C ALA A 255 -9.70 -7.22 18.01
N MET A 256 -10.38 -8.17 17.42
CA MET A 256 -10.63 -8.22 15.98
C MET A 256 -12.11 -8.45 15.78
N ASN A 257 -12.77 -7.53 15.10
CA ASN A 257 -14.12 -7.75 14.61
C ASN A 257 -14.04 -8.22 13.17
N LEU A 258 -14.61 -9.38 12.88
CA LEU A 258 -14.78 -9.82 11.51
C LEU A 258 -16.04 -9.16 10.95
N VAL A 259 -15.87 -8.25 10.02
CA VAL A 259 -16.98 -7.62 9.31
C VAL A 259 -17.02 -8.17 7.89
N ASN A 260 -18.10 -8.90 7.60
CA ASN A 260 -18.41 -9.24 6.23
C ASN A 260 -18.95 -7.97 5.55
N ILE A 261 -18.22 -7.43 4.59
CA ILE A 261 -18.68 -6.29 3.79
C ILE A 261 -19.87 -6.71 2.90
N GLY A 262 -20.40 -7.91 3.13
CA GLY A 262 -21.40 -8.56 2.35
C GLY A 262 -22.79 -7.99 2.49
N GLY A 263 -23.21 -7.41 1.49
CA GLY A 263 -24.56 -7.23 0.93
C GLY A 263 -24.49 -7.32 -0.58
N THR A 264 -23.30 -7.13 -1.14
CA THR A 264 -23.04 -7.23 -2.59
C THR A 264 -21.61 -7.75 -2.77
N ASP A 265 -21.43 -9.08 -2.71
CA ASP A 265 -20.22 -9.68 -3.25
C ASP A 265 -20.03 -9.13 -4.67
N PRO A 266 -18.87 -8.50 -4.98
CA PRO A 266 -18.70 -7.86 -6.27
C PRO A 266 -18.65 -8.84 -7.43
N SER A 267 -18.84 -10.12 -7.20
CA SER A 267 -18.62 -11.27 -8.07
C SER A 267 -17.13 -11.65 -8.20
N PRO A 268 -16.83 -12.90 -8.57
CA PRO A 268 -15.43 -13.35 -8.69
C PRO A 268 -14.64 -12.67 -9.81
N THR A 269 -15.29 -11.84 -10.64
CA THR A 269 -14.62 -11.07 -11.70
C THR A 269 -14.11 -9.71 -11.23
N TRP A 270 -14.42 -9.31 -9.99
CA TRP A 270 -13.92 -8.09 -9.39
C TRP A 270 -12.83 -8.40 -8.38
N HIS A 271 -11.73 -7.68 -8.46
CA HIS A 271 -10.56 -7.84 -7.61
C HIS A 271 -10.30 -6.58 -6.83
N VAL A 272 -10.07 -6.71 -5.53
CA VAL A 272 -9.53 -5.62 -4.72
C VAL A 272 -8.08 -5.41 -5.15
N VAL A 273 -7.75 -4.19 -5.56
CA VAL A 273 -6.46 -3.82 -6.12
C VAL A 273 -5.76 -2.70 -5.37
N GLY A 274 -6.46 -2.03 -4.46
CA GLY A 274 -5.86 -1.00 -3.61
C GLY A 274 -6.78 -0.57 -2.48
N LEU A 275 -6.20 0.07 -1.48
CA LEU A 275 -6.87 0.68 -0.34
C LEU A 275 -6.34 2.10 -0.21
N ARG A 276 -7.18 3.12 -0.36
CA ARG A 276 -6.78 4.54 -0.36
C ARG A 276 -7.96 5.42 0.01
N ASP A 277 -7.68 6.58 0.57
CA ASP A 277 -8.68 7.63 0.69
C ASP A 277 -8.93 8.28 -0.68
N MET A 278 -10.05 7.92 -1.33
CA MET A 278 -10.41 8.39 -2.66
C MET A 278 -11.32 9.62 -2.63
N ASN A 279 -11.93 9.91 -1.48
CA ASN A 279 -12.92 10.96 -1.31
C ASN A 279 -12.49 12.11 -0.39
N GLY A 280 -11.35 11.98 0.30
CA GLY A 280 -10.78 13.01 1.19
C GLY A 280 -11.39 13.02 2.59
N ASP A 281 -12.05 11.94 3.03
CA ASP A 281 -12.67 11.84 4.36
C ASP A 281 -11.73 11.29 5.45
N GLN A 282 -10.49 11.00 5.10
CA GLN A 282 -9.43 10.45 5.95
C GLN A 282 -9.67 8.99 6.37
N LYS A 283 -10.45 8.27 5.60
CA LYS A 283 -10.61 6.82 5.70
C LYS A 283 -10.22 6.19 4.39
N ALA A 284 -9.69 5.00 4.45
CA ALA A 284 -9.39 4.27 3.23
C ALA A 284 -10.65 3.71 2.60
N ASP A 285 -10.77 3.90 1.31
CA ASP A 285 -11.75 3.27 0.44
C ASP A 285 -11.15 2.03 -0.23
N ILE A 286 -11.99 1.14 -0.74
CA ILE A 286 -11.55 -0.07 -1.43
C ILE A 286 -11.64 0.13 -2.95
N LEU A 287 -10.49 0.12 -3.61
CA LEU A 287 -10.41 0.21 -5.06
C LEU A 287 -10.51 -1.18 -5.69
N LEU A 288 -11.38 -1.30 -6.68
CA LEU A 288 -11.71 -2.56 -7.34
C LEU A 288 -11.47 -2.46 -8.85
N GLN A 289 -10.94 -3.54 -9.42
CA GLN A 289 -10.84 -3.73 -10.86
C GLN A 289 -11.57 -5.00 -11.30
N ASN A 290 -12.29 -4.93 -12.41
CA ASN A 290 -12.96 -6.07 -13.03
C ASN A 290 -12.09 -6.67 -14.13
N ASP A 291 -12.20 -7.98 -14.38
CA ASP A 291 -11.50 -8.69 -15.47
C ASP A 291 -11.68 -8.06 -16.85
N ASN A 292 -12.75 -7.28 -17.06
CA ASN A 292 -13.00 -6.55 -18.30
C ASN A 292 -12.31 -5.17 -18.36
N GLY A 293 -11.53 -4.80 -17.34
CA GLY A 293 -10.84 -3.52 -17.20
C GLY A 293 -11.66 -2.40 -16.57
N ALA A 294 -12.91 -2.65 -16.18
CA ALA A 294 -13.70 -1.65 -15.44
C ALA A 294 -13.12 -1.46 -14.04
N ALA A 295 -13.16 -0.25 -13.52
CA ALA A 295 -12.78 0.08 -12.16
C ALA A 295 -13.96 0.59 -11.33
N ALA A 296 -13.90 0.44 -10.03
CA ALA A 296 -14.89 0.94 -9.09
C ALA A 296 -14.26 1.22 -7.73
N VAL A 297 -14.88 2.09 -6.95
CA VAL A 297 -14.51 2.35 -5.56
C VAL A 297 -15.68 1.97 -4.65
N TRP A 298 -15.38 1.30 -3.55
CA TRP A 298 -16.28 1.16 -2.42
C TRP A 298 -15.89 2.16 -1.35
N GLU A 299 -16.82 3.03 -1.04
CA GLU A 299 -16.68 4.10 -0.05
C GLU A 299 -17.55 3.87 1.17
N ASP A 300 -17.38 4.76 2.17
CA ASP A 300 -18.22 4.88 3.35
C ASP A 300 -18.29 3.58 4.16
N TYR A 301 -17.12 3.00 4.46
CA TYR A 301 -17.09 1.85 5.36
C TYR A 301 -17.74 2.19 6.70
N THR A 302 -18.72 1.39 7.10
CA THR A 302 -19.41 1.53 8.37
C THR A 302 -18.99 0.39 9.29
N PRO A 303 -18.30 0.68 10.41
CA PRO A 303 -17.81 -0.33 11.33
C PRO A 303 -18.95 -1.13 12.01
N PHE A 304 -18.60 -2.23 12.66
CA PHE A 304 -19.50 -3.08 13.45
C PHE A 304 -20.67 -3.71 12.68
N GLY A 305 -20.42 -4.10 11.42
CA GLY A 305 -21.38 -4.86 10.62
C GLY A 305 -22.29 -4.02 9.71
N GLY A 306 -22.00 -2.72 9.56
CA GLY A 306 -22.68 -1.87 8.59
C GLY A 306 -22.22 -2.10 7.15
N GLY A 307 -20.99 -2.60 6.96
CA GLY A 307 -20.40 -2.85 5.64
C GLY A 307 -20.08 -1.58 4.86
N MET A 308 -19.85 -1.72 3.56
CA MET A 308 -19.63 -0.58 2.64
C MET A 308 -20.98 -0.04 2.17
N ALA A 309 -21.15 1.27 2.25
CA ALA A 309 -22.44 1.89 1.92
C ALA A 309 -22.60 2.17 0.43
N THR A 310 -21.52 2.49 -0.28
CA THR A 310 -21.60 3.02 -1.63
C THR A 310 -20.63 2.33 -2.58
N PHE A 311 -21.15 1.71 -3.64
CA PHE A 311 -20.38 1.20 -4.76
C PHE A 311 -20.44 2.21 -5.90
N LEU A 312 -19.32 2.86 -6.21
CA LEU A 312 -19.21 3.87 -7.26
C LEU A 312 -18.39 3.32 -8.43
N PRO A 313 -19.03 2.99 -9.57
CA PRO A 313 -18.28 2.70 -10.78
C PRO A 313 -17.49 3.94 -11.21
N LEU A 314 -16.19 3.78 -11.36
CA LEU A 314 -15.35 4.84 -11.94
C LEU A 314 -15.67 4.93 -13.45
N PRO A 315 -15.87 6.13 -13.99
CA PRO A 315 -16.05 6.29 -15.43
C PRO A 315 -14.76 5.85 -16.13
N ILE A 316 -14.88 4.89 -17.06
CA ILE A 316 -13.76 4.40 -17.88
C ILE A 316 -13.36 5.45 -18.95
N THR A 317 -13.39 6.74 -18.60
CA THR A 317 -12.97 7.81 -19.51
C THR A 317 -12.10 8.82 -18.78
N PRO A 318 -10.90 9.01 -19.25
CA PRO A 318 -10.35 8.46 -20.48
C PRO A 318 -10.08 6.96 -20.34
N ASN A 319 -10.63 6.17 -21.26
CA ASN A 319 -10.29 4.74 -21.35
C ASN A 319 -8.75 4.62 -21.43
N PRO A 320 -8.07 3.97 -20.48
CA PRO A 320 -6.65 3.75 -20.59
C PRO A 320 -6.29 2.83 -21.76
N ASN A 321 -7.31 2.27 -22.43
CA ASN A 321 -7.15 1.34 -23.54
C ASN A 321 -7.51 1.96 -24.93
N PRO A 322 -6.87 3.04 -25.39
CA PRO A 322 -7.10 3.51 -26.77
C PRO A 322 -6.58 2.53 -27.83
N ASN A 323 -5.72 1.57 -27.46
CA ASN A 323 -5.03 0.66 -28.36
C ASN A 323 -5.40 -0.82 -28.16
N GLY A 324 -6.38 -1.16 -27.34
CA GLY A 324 -6.77 -2.54 -27.06
C GLY A 324 -5.83 -3.29 -26.09
N HIS A 325 -4.99 -2.58 -25.35
CA HIS A 325 -4.10 -3.15 -24.35
C HIS A 325 -4.88 -3.47 -23.07
N VAL A 326 -4.47 -4.50 -22.34
CA VAL A 326 -4.99 -4.80 -20.99
C VAL A 326 -4.20 -3.95 -19.99
N TRP A 327 -4.90 -3.20 -19.17
CA TRP A 327 -4.34 -2.33 -18.14
C TRP A 327 -4.66 -2.88 -16.76
N ASP A 328 -3.64 -2.94 -15.91
CA ASP A 328 -3.77 -3.32 -14.52
C ASP A 328 -3.59 -2.07 -13.64
N LEU A 329 -4.38 -2.00 -12.58
CA LEU A 329 -4.19 -1.08 -11.48
C LEU A 329 -2.99 -1.52 -10.65
N LEU A 330 -2.16 -0.55 -10.26
CA LEU A 330 -0.96 -0.74 -9.43
C LEU A 330 -1.11 -0.05 -8.08
#